data_d3ff83bf2831a7f8e7eed4f908a238da
#
_entry.id   d3ff83bf2831a7f8e7eed4f908a238da
#
_cell.length_a   1.000
_cell.length_b   1.000
_cell.length_c   1.000
_cell.angle_alpha   90.00
_cell.angle_beta   90.00
_cell.angle_gamma   90.00
#
_symmetry.space_group_name_H-M   'P 1'
#
loop_
_entity.id
_entity.type
_entity.pdbx_description
1 polymer ?
#
loop_
_entity_poly.entity_id
_entity_poly.type
_entity_poly.pdbx_seq_one_letter_code
_entity_poly.pdbx_strand_id
1 'polypeptide(L)'
;MGNDKLNVKKFLATICAAGLLMTGCGSDGGEVKDDSQAKIVKLGMIAHLNASEKQMKEYLFKVQSNTRAKVVNQVPVFFDNLNSMEMAIEAGKVDEISTYKSVADYLIANNNKFEHVNDDWIKGLADNFCFAVKDDDAALKADLDKVLAEMKGDGSLDKLIKEYVTDVDKGKTPPKVEVPKVDGADTIKVGVTGDLPPLDLVLADNSPAGFNTALLAEIAKRLNKNIEVVQVDSGARAAALSAGQIDVIFWVAVPEDSIRPKNIDTPDAIELSEPYFKDDISHIRIKN
;
A
#
# COMPACT_ATOMS: atom_id res chain seq x y z
N MET A 1 62.52 14.66 6.16
CA MET A 1 62.91 13.43 6.83
C MET A 1 61.69 12.89 7.55
N GLY A 2 61.06 11.76 7.26
CA GLY A 2 61.35 10.71 6.32
C GLY A 2 60.02 10.11 5.83
N ASN A 3 60.07 9.63 4.59
CA ASN A 3 59.03 8.88 3.92
C ASN A 3 58.83 7.51 4.56
N ASP A 4 57.58 7.08 4.74
CA ASP A 4 57.26 5.66 4.76
C ASP A 4 56.07 5.35 3.87
N LYS A 5 56.43 4.71 2.76
CA LYS A 5 55.47 4.11 1.80
C LYS A 5 55.08 2.73 2.32
N LEU A 6 53.80 2.51 2.56
CA LEU A 6 53.27 1.17 2.89
C LEU A 6 52.74 0.51 1.60
N ASN A 7 53.40 -0.58 1.24
CA ASN A 7 53.10 -1.46 0.13
C ASN A 7 51.81 -2.26 0.36
N VAL A 8 50.86 -2.17 -0.54
CA VAL A 8 49.70 -3.06 -0.64
C VAL A 8 50.10 -4.30 -1.43
N LYS A 9 50.32 -5.42 -0.79
CA LYS A 9 50.50 -6.72 -1.43
C LYS A 9 49.14 -7.31 -1.81
N LYS A 10 48.99 -7.60 -3.10
CA LYS A 10 47.93 -8.38 -3.69
C LYS A 10 47.98 -9.83 -3.16
N PHE A 11 46.88 -10.29 -2.57
CA PHE A 11 46.65 -11.72 -2.30
C PHE A 11 45.75 -12.27 -3.40
N LEU A 12 46.31 -13.04 -4.32
CA LEU A 12 45.62 -13.97 -5.18
C LEU A 12 45.40 -15.27 -4.38
N ALA A 13 44.17 -15.65 -4.14
CA ALA A 13 43.83 -16.97 -3.63
C ALA A 13 43.37 -17.85 -4.79
N THR A 14 44.22 -18.80 -5.14
CA THR A 14 43.93 -19.90 -6.08
C THR A 14 43.10 -20.95 -5.35
N ILE A 15 41.88 -21.23 -5.83
CA ILE A 15 41.09 -22.37 -5.33
C ILE A 15 41.37 -23.56 -6.25
N CYS A 16 42.05 -24.56 -5.70
CA CYS A 16 42.24 -25.88 -6.30
C CYS A 16 40.97 -26.69 -6.22
N ALA A 17 40.45 -27.13 -7.37
CA ALA A 17 39.44 -28.17 -7.49
C ALA A 17 40.10 -29.54 -7.16
N ALA A 18 39.57 -30.22 -6.15
CA ALA A 18 39.87 -31.63 -5.90
C ALA A 18 38.58 -32.45 -6.13
N GLY A 19 38.53 -33.14 -7.26
CA GLY A 19 37.49 -34.12 -7.53
C GLY A 19 37.73 -35.39 -6.71
N LEU A 20 36.66 -35.89 -6.09
CA LEU A 20 36.61 -37.23 -5.53
C LEU A 20 35.46 -37.99 -6.21
N LEU A 21 35.82 -38.87 -7.13
CA LEU A 21 34.95 -39.91 -7.67
C LEU A 21 34.77 -40.99 -6.59
N MET A 22 33.55 -41.15 -6.10
CA MET A 22 33.14 -42.36 -5.38
C MET A 22 32.02 -43.03 -6.18
N THR A 23 32.37 -44.12 -6.84
CA THR A 23 31.42 -45.09 -7.41
C THR A 23 30.84 -45.94 -6.29
N GLY A 24 29.50 -45.92 -6.15
CA GLY A 24 28.76 -46.82 -5.27
C GLY A 24 27.40 -47.11 -5.93
N CYS A 25 27.24 -48.31 -6.49
CA CYS A 25 25.99 -48.88 -6.97
C CYS A 25 25.03 -49.13 -5.82
N GLY A 26 23.73 -48.85 -6.04
CA GLY A 26 22.65 -49.40 -5.21
C GLY A 26 21.32 -48.62 -5.38
N SER A 27 20.52 -49.08 -6.31
CA SER A 27 19.06 -49.15 -6.41
C SER A 27 18.12 -48.10 -5.74
N ASP A 28 17.13 -47.75 -6.57
CA ASP A 28 15.90 -46.99 -6.31
C ASP A 28 16.05 -45.47 -6.13
N GLY A 29 16.11 -44.86 -7.31
CA GLY A 29 16.10 -43.40 -7.44
C GLY A 29 14.69 -42.84 -7.50
N GLY A 30 14.18 -42.39 -6.38
CA GLY A 30 13.27 -41.26 -6.44
C GLY A 30 14.12 -40.04 -6.74
N GLU A 31 13.99 -39.43 -7.91
CA GLU A 31 14.51 -38.09 -8.18
C GLU A 31 13.92 -37.12 -7.13
N VAL A 32 14.67 -36.83 -6.08
CA VAL A 32 14.45 -35.67 -5.27
C VAL A 32 14.78 -34.50 -6.20
N LYS A 33 13.78 -33.93 -6.85
CA LYS A 33 13.91 -32.64 -7.50
C LYS A 33 14.36 -31.68 -6.42
N ASP A 34 15.58 -31.20 -6.57
CA ASP A 34 16.13 -30.14 -5.74
C ASP A 34 15.32 -28.87 -5.99
N ASP A 35 14.29 -28.67 -5.17
CA ASP A 35 13.37 -27.52 -5.17
C ASP A 35 14.03 -26.31 -4.45
N SER A 36 15.37 -26.32 -4.33
CA SER A 36 16.13 -25.36 -3.50
C SER A 36 16.33 -23.99 -4.13
N GLN A 37 15.78 -23.70 -5.32
CA GLN A 37 15.64 -22.36 -5.84
C GLN A 37 14.17 -21.92 -5.79
N ALA A 38 13.67 -21.63 -4.59
CA ALA A 38 12.39 -20.96 -4.46
C ALA A 38 12.44 -19.68 -5.32
N LYS A 39 11.57 -19.60 -6.33
CA LYS A 39 11.48 -18.43 -7.22
C LYS A 39 11.34 -17.17 -6.36
N ILE A 40 12.25 -16.22 -6.51
CA ILE A 40 12.12 -14.90 -5.91
C ILE A 40 11.04 -14.15 -6.67
N VAL A 41 10.04 -13.62 -5.97
CA VAL A 41 9.01 -12.75 -6.52
C VAL A 41 9.22 -11.35 -5.94
N LYS A 42 9.53 -10.39 -6.80
CA LYS A 42 9.59 -8.97 -6.42
C LYS A 42 8.19 -8.41 -6.38
N LEU A 43 7.74 -8.00 -5.21
CA LEU A 43 6.39 -7.51 -4.96
C LEU A 43 6.42 -6.00 -4.80
N GLY A 44 5.90 -5.26 -5.79
CA GLY A 44 5.69 -3.81 -5.69
C GLY A 44 4.59 -3.51 -4.68
N MET A 45 4.83 -2.56 -3.79
CA MET A 45 3.90 -2.10 -2.76
C MET A 45 4.02 -0.59 -2.58
N ILE A 46 2.92 0.06 -2.22
CA ILE A 46 2.97 1.45 -1.76
C ILE A 46 3.73 1.52 -0.43
N ALA A 47 4.58 2.52 -0.28
CA ALA A 47 5.39 2.71 0.91
C ALA A 47 4.51 2.88 2.17
N HIS A 48 4.81 2.10 3.19
CA HIS A 48 4.19 2.24 4.51
C HIS A 48 4.93 3.29 5.35
N LEU A 49 4.22 3.97 6.25
CA LEU A 49 4.78 5.04 7.07
C LEU A 49 5.65 4.53 8.23
N ASN A 50 5.40 3.31 8.70
CA ASN A 50 6.05 2.76 9.90
C ASN A 50 6.61 1.34 9.70
N ALA A 51 6.74 0.88 8.45
CA ALA A 51 7.35 -0.40 8.14
C ALA A 51 8.31 -0.28 6.97
N SER A 52 9.52 -0.78 7.14
CA SER A 52 10.52 -0.91 6.08
C SER A 52 10.27 -2.15 5.20
N GLU A 53 10.85 -2.18 4.00
CA GLU A 53 10.83 -3.36 3.12
C GLU A 53 11.31 -4.63 3.83
N LYS A 54 12.34 -4.53 4.67
CA LYS A 54 12.85 -5.66 5.45
C LYS A 54 11.79 -6.20 6.42
N GLN A 55 11.13 -5.34 7.17
CA GLN A 55 10.06 -5.73 8.10
C GLN A 55 8.87 -6.30 7.32
N MET A 56 8.50 -5.68 6.20
CA MET A 56 7.43 -6.18 5.34
C MET A 56 7.73 -7.58 4.81
N LYS A 57 8.97 -7.86 4.39
CA LYS A 57 9.40 -9.21 3.98
C LYS A 57 9.19 -10.25 5.10
N GLU A 58 9.53 -9.89 6.33
CA GLU A 58 9.32 -10.77 7.49
C GLU A 58 7.84 -11.02 7.76
N TYR A 59 6.99 -10.00 7.61
CA TYR A 59 5.54 -10.14 7.76
C TYR A 59 4.93 -11.02 6.68
N LEU A 60 5.28 -10.82 5.42
CA LEU A 60 4.82 -11.65 4.31
C LEU A 60 5.18 -13.12 4.52
N PHE A 61 6.41 -13.41 4.94
CA PHE A 61 6.84 -14.77 5.27
C PHE A 61 5.99 -15.39 6.38
N LYS A 62 5.72 -14.64 7.46
CA LYS A 62 4.89 -15.11 8.58
C LYS A 62 3.45 -15.38 8.14
N VAL A 63 2.86 -14.48 7.34
CA VAL A 63 1.49 -14.67 6.82
C VAL A 63 1.40 -15.93 5.97
N GLN A 64 2.30 -16.13 5.02
CA GLN A 64 2.34 -17.32 4.18
C GLN A 64 2.52 -18.60 5.00
N SER A 65 3.44 -18.60 5.96
CA SER A 65 3.72 -19.77 6.81
C SER A 65 2.51 -20.19 7.65
N ASN A 66 1.69 -19.23 8.07
CA ASN A 66 0.49 -19.51 8.86
C ASN A 66 -0.67 -20.08 8.04
N THR A 67 -0.71 -19.81 6.75
CA THR A 67 -1.81 -20.26 5.87
C THR A 67 -1.59 -21.68 5.31
N ARG A 68 -0.49 -22.37 5.65
CA ARG A 68 -0.08 -23.65 5.07
C ARG A 68 0.08 -23.62 3.54
N ALA A 69 0.11 -22.44 2.95
CA ALA A 69 0.37 -22.26 1.53
C ALA A 69 1.84 -22.56 1.20
N LYS A 70 2.15 -22.81 -0.09
CA LYS A 70 3.53 -22.86 -0.55
C LYS A 70 4.18 -21.50 -0.27
N VAL A 71 5.22 -21.48 0.56
CA VAL A 71 5.96 -20.24 0.86
C VAL A 71 6.76 -19.83 -0.37
N VAL A 72 6.48 -18.63 -0.86
CA VAL A 72 7.20 -18.00 -1.96
C VAL A 72 8.14 -16.95 -1.38
N ASN A 73 9.38 -16.88 -1.86
CA ASN A 73 10.32 -15.86 -1.41
C ASN A 73 9.96 -14.50 -2.03
N GLN A 74 9.02 -13.80 -1.40
CA GLN A 74 8.62 -12.46 -1.82
C GLN A 74 9.58 -11.42 -1.27
N VAL A 75 10.02 -10.52 -2.15
CA VAL A 75 10.86 -9.38 -1.81
C VAL A 75 10.06 -8.11 -2.11
N PRO A 76 9.56 -7.41 -1.09
CA PRO A 76 8.85 -6.15 -1.27
C PRO A 76 9.78 -5.08 -1.83
N VAL A 77 9.23 -4.27 -2.72
CA VAL A 77 9.87 -3.07 -3.29
C VAL A 77 8.87 -1.93 -3.12
N PHE A 78 9.23 -0.91 -2.37
CA PHE A 78 8.34 0.21 -2.07
C PHE A 78 8.36 1.27 -3.16
N PHE A 79 7.17 1.83 -3.40
CA PHE A 79 6.92 2.94 -4.32
C PHE A 79 6.14 4.03 -3.61
N ASP A 80 6.41 5.27 -3.95
CA ASP A 80 5.72 6.43 -3.38
C ASP A 80 4.33 6.66 -3.98
N ASN A 81 4.06 6.09 -5.17
CA ASN A 81 2.79 6.21 -5.86
C ASN A 81 2.52 5.03 -6.80
N LEU A 82 1.24 4.83 -7.14
CA LEU A 82 0.79 3.72 -7.99
C LEU A 82 1.35 3.82 -9.42
N ASN A 83 1.40 5.01 -9.99
CA ASN A 83 1.89 5.20 -11.36
C ASN A 83 3.33 4.69 -11.51
N SER A 84 4.21 4.99 -10.57
CA SER A 84 5.59 4.47 -10.55
C SER A 84 5.63 2.96 -10.44
N MET A 85 4.73 2.38 -9.66
CA MET A 85 4.62 0.93 -9.47
C MET A 85 4.10 0.23 -10.74
N GLU A 86 3.11 0.81 -11.44
CA GLU A 86 2.63 0.31 -12.73
C GLU A 86 3.74 0.36 -13.80
N MET A 87 4.48 1.46 -13.88
CA MET A 87 5.64 1.55 -14.78
C MET A 87 6.71 0.49 -14.45
N ALA A 88 6.91 0.20 -13.18
CA ALA A 88 7.90 -0.79 -12.75
C ALA A 88 7.51 -2.22 -13.15
N ILE A 89 6.24 -2.61 -13.01
CA ILE A 89 5.79 -3.95 -13.42
C ILE A 89 5.80 -4.08 -14.95
N GLU A 90 5.39 -3.07 -15.70
CA GLU A 90 5.47 -3.08 -17.17
C GLU A 90 6.91 -3.17 -17.68
N ALA A 91 7.86 -2.58 -16.96
CA ALA A 91 9.29 -2.67 -17.25
C ALA A 91 9.96 -3.95 -16.73
N GLY A 92 9.23 -4.86 -16.09
CA GLY A 92 9.78 -6.10 -15.50
C GLY A 92 10.71 -5.86 -14.30
N LYS A 93 10.58 -4.72 -13.62
CA LYS A 93 11.35 -4.40 -12.40
C LYS A 93 10.79 -5.09 -11.17
N VAL A 94 9.48 -5.28 -11.14
CA VAL A 94 8.75 -6.11 -10.19
C VAL A 94 7.93 -7.16 -10.93
N ASP A 95 7.65 -8.27 -10.28
CA ASP A 95 6.92 -9.40 -10.85
C ASP A 95 5.42 -9.30 -10.58
N GLU A 96 5.07 -8.72 -9.45
CA GLU A 96 3.69 -8.55 -8.97
C GLU A 96 3.53 -7.18 -8.31
N ILE A 97 2.29 -6.70 -8.24
CA ILE A 97 1.88 -5.53 -7.46
C ILE A 97 0.92 -6.00 -6.37
N SER A 98 1.19 -5.61 -5.13
CA SER A 98 0.24 -5.70 -4.01
C SER A 98 -0.52 -4.38 -3.89
N THR A 99 -1.82 -4.44 -3.95
CA THR A 99 -2.73 -3.32 -3.78
C THR A 99 -4.05 -3.78 -3.18
N TYR A 100 -5.07 -2.94 -3.16
CA TYR A 100 -6.40 -3.28 -2.68
C TYR A 100 -7.26 -3.84 -3.82
N LYS A 101 -8.24 -4.68 -3.46
CA LYS A 101 -9.08 -5.34 -4.46
C LYS A 101 -9.82 -4.35 -5.36
N SER A 102 -10.35 -3.29 -4.82
CA SER A 102 -11.04 -2.24 -5.60
C SER A 102 -10.10 -1.59 -6.62
N VAL A 103 -8.86 -1.32 -6.25
CA VAL A 103 -7.82 -0.75 -7.13
C VAL A 103 -7.37 -1.78 -8.17
N ALA A 104 -7.11 -3.03 -7.76
CA ALA A 104 -6.74 -4.12 -8.67
C ALA A 104 -7.79 -4.35 -9.75
N ASP A 105 -9.07 -4.40 -9.35
CA ASP A 105 -10.21 -4.54 -10.28
C ASP A 105 -10.27 -3.38 -11.29
N TYR A 106 -10.00 -2.15 -10.82
CA TYR A 106 -9.94 -0.98 -11.69
C TYR A 106 -8.77 -1.07 -12.69
N LEU A 107 -7.58 -1.41 -12.23
CA LEU A 107 -6.40 -1.56 -13.09
C LEU A 107 -6.61 -2.61 -14.16
N ILE A 108 -7.16 -3.78 -13.80
CA ILE A 108 -7.45 -4.87 -14.75
C ILE A 108 -8.52 -4.45 -15.77
N ALA A 109 -9.53 -3.69 -15.36
CA ALA A 109 -10.56 -3.20 -16.27
C ALA A 109 -10.02 -2.18 -17.31
N ASN A 110 -8.99 -1.40 -16.93
CA ASN A 110 -8.40 -0.38 -17.79
C ASN A 110 -7.15 -0.87 -18.57
N ASN A 111 -6.52 -1.95 -18.12
CA ASN A 111 -5.36 -2.53 -18.79
C ASN A 111 -5.48 -4.05 -18.85
N ASN A 112 -5.82 -4.56 -20.02
CA ASN A 112 -6.04 -5.99 -20.26
C ASN A 112 -4.78 -6.85 -20.17
N LYS A 113 -3.60 -6.26 -20.00
CA LYS A 113 -2.36 -6.99 -19.71
C LYS A 113 -2.32 -7.55 -18.28
N PHE A 114 -3.08 -6.97 -17.36
CA PHE A 114 -3.09 -7.40 -15.97
C PHE A 114 -4.06 -8.54 -15.70
N GLU A 115 -3.73 -9.36 -14.71
CA GLU A 115 -4.61 -10.37 -14.12
C GLU A 115 -4.39 -10.48 -12.62
N HIS A 116 -5.40 -10.97 -11.90
CA HIS A 116 -5.25 -11.29 -10.48
C HIS A 116 -4.31 -12.47 -10.26
N VAL A 117 -3.50 -12.38 -9.21
CA VAL A 117 -2.78 -13.52 -8.66
C VAL A 117 -3.69 -14.25 -7.69
N ASN A 118 -3.95 -15.55 -7.95
CA ASN A 118 -4.86 -16.38 -7.15
C ASN A 118 -4.09 -17.22 -6.13
N ASP A 119 -3.44 -16.60 -5.18
CA ASP A 119 -2.74 -17.28 -4.10
C ASP A 119 -3.65 -17.40 -2.87
N ASP A 120 -3.75 -18.62 -2.31
CA ASP A 120 -4.65 -18.87 -1.16
C ASP A 120 -4.25 -18.09 0.10
N TRP A 121 -2.98 -17.74 0.26
CA TRP A 121 -2.50 -17.01 1.43
C TRP A 121 -2.90 -15.52 1.46
N ILE A 122 -3.29 -14.94 0.32
CA ILE A 122 -3.79 -13.57 0.23
C ILE A 122 -5.26 -13.51 0.65
N LYS A 123 -5.99 -14.61 0.46
CA LYS A 123 -7.43 -14.65 0.75
C LYS A 123 -7.73 -14.34 2.21
N GLY A 124 -8.60 -13.37 2.43
CA GLY A 124 -8.99 -12.93 3.76
C GLY A 124 -8.01 -11.96 4.44
N LEU A 125 -6.94 -11.53 3.73
CA LEU A 125 -6.18 -10.38 4.17
C LEU A 125 -6.91 -9.11 3.77
N ALA A 126 -7.12 -8.23 4.75
CA ALA A 126 -7.80 -6.96 4.55
C ALA A 126 -7.20 -5.90 5.46
N ASP A 127 -7.36 -4.65 5.06
CA ASP A 127 -7.00 -3.49 5.86
C ASP A 127 -8.22 -2.59 6.08
N ASN A 128 -8.31 -2.05 7.28
CA ASN A 128 -9.20 -0.95 7.58
C ASN A 128 -8.50 0.37 7.25
N PHE A 129 -9.25 1.32 6.71
CA PHE A 129 -8.78 2.65 6.39
C PHE A 129 -9.27 3.64 7.43
N CYS A 130 -8.32 4.37 8.00
CA CYS A 130 -8.58 5.42 8.98
C CYS A 130 -7.99 6.75 8.50
N PHE A 131 -8.55 7.85 8.95
CA PHE A 131 -7.86 9.14 8.93
C PHE A 131 -6.75 9.14 9.98
N ALA A 132 -5.68 9.88 9.74
CA ALA A 132 -4.69 10.18 10.76
C ALA A 132 -4.57 11.68 10.97
N VAL A 133 -4.49 12.08 12.23
CA VAL A 133 -4.25 13.44 12.68
C VAL A 133 -3.04 13.46 13.61
N LYS A 134 -2.54 14.66 13.96
CA LYS A 134 -1.53 14.77 15.02
C LYS A 134 -2.11 14.34 16.36
N ASP A 135 -1.29 13.77 17.21
CA ASP A 135 -1.70 13.31 18.56
C ASP A 135 -2.09 14.47 19.49
N ASP A 136 -1.68 15.69 19.18
CA ASP A 136 -2.06 16.91 19.90
C ASP A 136 -3.35 17.57 19.36
N ASP A 137 -3.95 17.05 18.27
CA ASP A 137 -5.23 17.55 17.71
C ASP A 137 -6.42 16.60 17.98
N ALA A 138 -6.64 16.34 19.26
CA ALA A 138 -7.76 15.52 19.71
C ALA A 138 -9.14 16.08 19.30
N ALA A 139 -9.25 17.39 19.09
CA ALA A 139 -10.49 18.03 18.68
C ALA A 139 -10.86 17.65 17.24
N LEU A 140 -9.92 17.73 16.31
CA LEU A 140 -10.14 17.34 14.93
C LEU A 140 -10.46 15.84 14.82
N LYS A 141 -9.74 15.00 15.57
CA LYS A 141 -10.05 13.56 15.65
C LYS A 141 -11.49 13.32 16.11
N ALA A 142 -11.91 13.96 17.18
CA ALA A 142 -13.27 13.81 17.72
C ALA A 142 -14.35 14.28 16.73
N ASP A 143 -14.10 15.35 16.00
CA ASP A 143 -14.99 15.85 14.94
C ASP A 143 -15.11 14.84 13.81
N LEU A 144 -14.00 14.25 13.34
CA LEU A 144 -14.00 13.21 12.29
C LEU A 144 -14.73 11.95 12.76
N ASP A 145 -14.43 11.45 13.96
CA ASP A 145 -15.08 10.25 14.53
C ASP A 145 -16.58 10.45 14.67
N LYS A 146 -17.02 11.62 15.13
CA LYS A 146 -18.44 11.97 15.25
C LYS A 146 -19.14 11.93 13.88
N VAL A 147 -18.56 12.56 12.87
CA VAL A 147 -19.14 12.58 11.52
C VAL A 147 -19.19 11.18 10.94
N LEU A 148 -18.14 10.38 11.10
CA LEU A 148 -18.13 8.98 10.65
C LEU A 148 -19.22 8.15 11.35
N ALA A 149 -19.42 8.34 12.64
CA ALA A 149 -20.49 7.65 13.39
C ALA A 149 -21.88 8.05 12.88
N GLU A 150 -22.11 9.34 12.61
CA GLU A 150 -23.35 9.84 12.00
C GLU A 150 -23.58 9.23 10.62
N MET A 151 -22.56 9.20 9.76
CA MET A 151 -22.63 8.65 8.39
C MET A 151 -22.86 7.14 8.38
N LYS A 152 -22.29 6.41 9.34
CA LYS A 152 -22.59 4.98 9.54
C LYS A 152 -24.04 4.79 10.03
N GLY A 153 -24.50 5.64 10.95
CA GLY A 153 -25.84 5.55 11.53
C GLY A 153 -26.97 5.86 10.55
N ASP A 154 -26.77 6.80 9.63
CA ASP A 154 -27.77 7.19 8.62
C ASP A 154 -27.62 6.47 7.26
N GLY A 155 -26.60 5.61 7.11
CA GLY A 155 -26.33 4.83 5.91
C GLY A 155 -25.69 5.63 4.76
N SER A 156 -25.32 6.89 4.95
CA SER A 156 -24.71 7.71 3.90
C SER A 156 -23.30 7.21 3.53
N LEU A 157 -22.54 6.67 4.50
CA LEU A 157 -21.25 6.07 4.22
C LEU A 157 -21.37 4.84 3.31
N ASP A 158 -22.29 3.94 3.63
CA ASP A 158 -22.54 2.73 2.81
C ASP A 158 -23.01 3.11 1.38
N LYS A 159 -23.80 4.18 1.27
CA LYS A 159 -24.22 4.70 -0.03
C LYS A 159 -23.03 5.20 -0.86
N LEU A 160 -22.10 5.93 -0.25
CA LEU A 160 -20.89 6.41 -0.93
C LEU A 160 -19.99 5.22 -1.35
N ILE A 161 -19.79 4.24 -0.47
CA ILE A 161 -19.02 3.03 -0.79
C ILE A 161 -19.68 2.30 -1.97
N LYS A 162 -20.99 2.14 -1.93
CA LYS A 162 -21.71 1.50 -3.01
C LYS A 162 -21.56 2.26 -4.34
N GLU A 163 -21.74 3.56 -4.34
CA GLU A 163 -21.73 4.41 -5.54
C GLU A 163 -20.32 4.52 -6.15
N TYR A 164 -19.29 4.72 -5.32
CA TYR A 164 -17.95 5.05 -5.81
C TYR A 164 -16.97 3.87 -5.82
N VAL A 165 -17.30 2.76 -5.16
CA VAL A 165 -16.39 1.59 -5.09
C VAL A 165 -17.06 0.33 -5.65
N THR A 166 -18.24 -0.05 -5.15
CA THR A 166 -18.86 -1.33 -5.50
C THR A 166 -19.50 -1.31 -6.88
N ASP A 167 -20.35 -0.32 -7.14
CA ASP A 167 -21.15 -0.21 -8.37
C ASP A 167 -20.49 0.69 -9.43
N VAL A 168 -19.33 1.29 -9.13
CA VAL A 168 -18.62 2.14 -10.09
C VAL A 168 -18.21 1.33 -11.33
N ASP A 169 -18.36 1.96 -12.49
CA ASP A 169 -17.86 1.41 -13.75
C ASP A 169 -16.33 1.49 -13.76
N LYS A 170 -15.70 0.39 -13.40
CA LYS A 170 -14.22 0.29 -13.27
C LYS A 170 -13.48 0.52 -14.59
N GLY A 171 -14.19 0.44 -15.73
CA GLY A 171 -13.63 0.78 -17.04
C GLY A 171 -13.60 2.27 -17.35
N LYS A 172 -14.05 3.12 -16.43
CA LYS A 172 -14.12 4.58 -16.62
C LYS A 172 -13.40 5.33 -15.51
N THR A 173 -12.89 6.50 -15.86
CA THR A 173 -12.37 7.46 -14.89
C THR A 173 -13.46 7.83 -13.88
N PRO A 174 -13.19 7.75 -12.55
CA PRO A 174 -14.11 8.21 -11.53
C PRO A 174 -14.57 9.65 -11.77
N PRO A 175 -15.85 9.97 -11.50
CA PRO A 175 -16.38 11.31 -11.72
C PRO A 175 -15.72 12.32 -10.79
N LYS A 176 -15.57 13.56 -11.26
CA LYS A 176 -15.19 14.69 -10.43
C LYS A 176 -16.22 14.89 -9.33
N VAL A 177 -15.73 15.26 -8.16
CA VAL A 177 -16.57 15.59 -7.02
C VAL A 177 -16.24 17.01 -6.57
N GLU A 178 -17.26 17.87 -6.50
CA GLU A 178 -17.10 19.21 -5.95
C GLU A 178 -17.17 19.16 -4.41
N VAL A 179 -16.10 19.61 -3.78
CA VAL A 179 -16.08 19.82 -2.33
C VAL A 179 -16.72 21.17 -2.06
N PRO A 180 -17.79 21.24 -1.25
CA PRO A 180 -18.48 22.50 -1.00
C PRO A 180 -17.56 23.49 -0.28
N LYS A 181 -17.77 24.79 -0.59
CA LYS A 181 -17.09 25.90 0.06
C LYS A 181 -18.07 26.70 0.89
N VAL A 182 -17.62 27.08 2.09
CA VAL A 182 -18.38 27.88 3.04
C VAL A 182 -17.58 29.16 3.31
N ASP A 183 -18.15 30.29 2.98
CA ASP A 183 -17.50 31.58 3.15
C ASP A 183 -17.19 31.85 4.65
N GLY A 184 -15.95 32.17 4.93
CA GLY A 184 -15.48 32.49 6.30
C GLY A 184 -15.30 31.28 7.23
N ALA A 185 -15.54 30.07 6.76
CA ALA A 185 -15.26 28.86 7.55
C ALA A 185 -13.77 28.50 7.53
N ASP A 186 -13.32 27.86 8.60
CA ASP A 186 -11.97 27.30 8.70
C ASP A 186 -11.76 26.24 7.61
N THR A 187 -10.50 26.07 7.21
CA THR A 187 -10.09 25.08 6.21
C THR A 187 -9.29 23.97 6.86
N ILE A 188 -9.67 22.73 6.58
CA ILE A 188 -8.92 21.52 6.92
C ILE A 188 -8.17 21.09 5.66
N LYS A 189 -6.85 20.95 5.74
CA LYS A 189 -6.00 20.45 4.65
C LYS A 189 -5.87 18.94 4.76
N VAL A 190 -6.33 18.22 3.75
CA VAL A 190 -6.33 16.76 3.75
C VAL A 190 -5.35 16.24 2.69
N GLY A 191 -4.33 15.53 3.15
CA GLY A 191 -3.34 14.91 2.30
C GLY A 191 -3.85 13.61 1.67
N VAL A 192 -3.80 13.52 0.34
CA VAL A 192 -4.18 12.35 -0.46
C VAL A 192 -3.02 11.96 -1.36
N THR A 193 -2.94 10.68 -1.77
CA THR A 193 -1.96 10.26 -2.78
C THR A 193 -2.41 10.65 -4.18
N GLY A 194 -3.70 10.60 -4.43
CA GLY A 194 -4.32 11.09 -5.66
C GLY A 194 -4.13 10.21 -6.88
N ASP A 195 -3.74 8.95 -6.70
CA ASP A 195 -3.45 8.00 -7.78
C ASP A 195 -3.93 6.56 -7.53
N LEU A 196 -4.86 6.35 -6.61
CA LEU A 196 -5.42 5.03 -6.25
C LEU A 196 -6.89 4.88 -6.69
N PRO A 197 -7.20 4.91 -8.01
CA PRO A 197 -8.59 4.80 -8.47
C PRO A 197 -9.17 3.40 -8.16
N PRO A 198 -10.46 3.28 -7.86
CA PRO A 198 -11.48 4.35 -7.81
C PRO A 198 -11.52 5.08 -6.46
N LEU A 199 -10.63 4.74 -5.53
CA LEU A 199 -10.64 5.26 -4.16
C LEU A 199 -10.19 6.72 -4.12
N ASP A 200 -8.99 6.98 -4.59
CA ASP A 200 -8.30 8.27 -4.47
C ASP A 200 -7.72 8.70 -5.82
N LEU A 201 -8.19 9.80 -6.36
CA LEU A 201 -7.76 10.28 -7.66
C LEU A 201 -7.71 11.80 -7.71
N VAL A 202 -6.58 12.33 -8.20
CA VAL A 202 -6.44 13.71 -8.66
C VAL A 202 -6.24 13.68 -10.17
N LEU A 203 -7.17 14.28 -10.90
CA LEU A 203 -7.17 14.30 -12.36
C LEU A 203 -6.10 15.23 -12.91
N ALA A 204 -5.79 15.12 -14.21
CA ALA A 204 -4.78 15.95 -14.87
C ALA A 204 -5.02 17.46 -14.81
N ASP A 205 -6.26 17.88 -14.55
CA ASP A 205 -6.64 19.29 -14.35
C ASP A 205 -6.65 19.70 -12.85
N ASN A 206 -6.04 18.87 -11.99
CA ASN A 206 -5.99 19.01 -10.54
C ASN A 206 -7.37 18.92 -9.85
N SER A 207 -8.42 18.47 -10.53
CA SER A 207 -9.69 18.24 -9.84
C SER A 207 -9.67 16.89 -9.13
N PRO A 208 -10.08 16.86 -7.85
CA PRO A 208 -10.19 15.62 -7.11
C PRO A 208 -11.42 14.81 -7.56
N ALA A 209 -11.30 13.48 -7.49
CA ALA A 209 -12.31 12.53 -7.92
C ALA A 209 -12.27 11.25 -7.08
N GLY A 210 -13.29 10.42 -7.20
CA GLY A 210 -13.35 9.11 -6.55
C GLY A 210 -13.99 9.15 -5.15
N PHE A 211 -13.93 7.98 -4.49
CA PHE A 211 -14.56 7.76 -3.19
C PHE A 211 -14.07 8.74 -2.12
N ASN A 212 -12.77 8.95 -2.05
CA ASN A 212 -12.16 9.81 -1.04
C ASN A 212 -12.71 11.23 -1.11
N THR A 213 -12.80 11.80 -2.32
CA THR A 213 -13.32 13.15 -2.50
C THR A 213 -14.81 13.23 -2.16
N ALA A 214 -15.59 12.19 -2.51
CA ALA A 214 -17.00 12.13 -2.16
C ALA A 214 -17.22 12.08 -0.64
N LEU A 215 -16.39 11.30 0.07
CA LEU A 215 -16.42 11.25 1.53
C LEU A 215 -16.04 12.61 2.14
N LEU A 216 -14.98 13.24 1.64
CA LEU A 216 -14.55 14.57 2.10
C LEU A 216 -15.60 15.65 1.85
N ALA A 217 -16.31 15.60 0.72
CA ALA A 217 -17.39 16.53 0.43
C ALA A 217 -18.55 16.41 1.44
N GLU A 218 -18.87 15.18 1.87
CA GLU A 218 -19.89 14.97 2.91
C GLU A 218 -19.40 15.38 4.29
N ILE A 219 -18.15 15.13 4.63
CA ILE A 219 -17.53 15.61 5.89
C ILE A 219 -17.52 17.13 5.94
N ALA A 220 -17.15 17.81 4.86
CA ALA A 220 -17.15 19.27 4.76
C ALA A 220 -18.54 19.88 5.11
N LYS A 221 -19.60 19.28 4.55
CA LYS A 221 -20.99 19.70 4.84
C LYS A 221 -21.35 19.53 6.31
N ARG A 222 -21.05 18.37 6.90
CA ARG A 222 -21.44 18.06 8.28
C ARG A 222 -20.67 18.86 9.30
N LEU A 223 -19.39 19.10 9.05
CA LEU A 223 -18.56 19.94 9.92
C LEU A 223 -18.77 21.44 9.68
N ASN A 224 -19.44 21.83 8.59
CA ASN A 224 -19.53 23.23 8.14
C ASN A 224 -18.14 23.90 8.04
N LYS A 225 -17.16 23.14 7.47
CA LYS A 225 -15.76 23.57 7.27
C LYS A 225 -15.38 23.43 5.80
N ASN A 226 -14.39 24.20 5.39
CA ASN A 226 -13.76 24.01 4.10
C ASN A 226 -12.79 22.83 4.14
N ILE A 227 -12.67 22.09 3.03
CA ILE A 227 -11.64 21.07 2.86
C ILE A 227 -10.80 21.44 1.64
N GLU A 228 -9.49 21.47 1.83
CA GLU A 228 -8.49 21.58 0.78
C GLU A 228 -7.81 20.22 0.59
N VAL A 229 -7.94 19.64 -0.60
CA VAL A 229 -7.28 18.38 -0.96
C VAL A 229 -5.86 18.70 -1.42
N VAL A 230 -4.87 18.15 -0.73
CA VAL A 230 -3.44 18.34 -1.01
C VAL A 230 -2.83 17.01 -1.44
N GLN A 231 -2.28 16.96 -2.65
CA GLN A 231 -1.60 15.75 -3.11
C GLN A 231 -0.23 15.60 -2.45
N VAL A 232 0.04 14.44 -1.85
CA VAL A 232 1.27 14.11 -1.13
C VAL A 232 1.68 12.67 -1.45
N ASP A 233 2.93 12.48 -1.85
CA ASP A 233 3.48 11.14 -2.06
C ASP A 233 3.38 10.28 -0.79
N SER A 234 3.16 8.98 -0.95
CA SER A 234 2.84 8.09 0.17
C SER A 234 3.89 8.13 1.27
N GLY A 235 5.18 8.08 0.94
CA GLY A 235 6.27 8.13 1.91
C GLY A 235 6.44 9.48 2.61
N ALA A 236 5.90 10.58 2.03
CA ALA A 236 6.01 11.93 2.57
C ALA A 236 4.87 12.33 3.52
N ARG A 237 3.79 11.54 3.61
CA ARG A 237 2.55 11.89 4.35
C ARG A 237 2.79 12.25 5.82
N ALA A 238 3.58 11.44 6.54
CA ALA A 238 3.86 11.70 7.96
C ALA A 238 4.66 13.00 8.17
N ALA A 239 5.63 13.27 7.30
CA ALA A 239 6.41 14.52 7.35
C ALA A 239 5.54 15.74 7.04
N ALA A 240 4.65 15.64 6.04
CA ALA A 240 3.72 16.71 5.69
C ALA A 240 2.75 17.05 6.85
N LEU A 241 2.23 16.01 7.54
CA LEU A 241 1.40 16.18 8.73
C LEU A 241 2.18 16.84 9.86
N SER A 242 3.36 16.34 10.20
CA SER A 242 4.21 16.89 11.26
C SER A 242 4.60 18.34 11.00
N ALA A 243 4.87 18.70 9.74
CA ALA A 243 5.22 20.07 9.34
C ALA A 243 4.01 21.02 9.26
N GLY A 244 2.77 20.54 9.45
CA GLY A 244 1.56 21.34 9.31
C GLY A 244 1.25 21.75 7.86
N GLN A 245 1.79 21.05 6.88
CA GLN A 245 1.43 21.22 5.47
C GLN A 245 0.04 20.63 5.18
N ILE A 246 -0.32 19.60 5.92
CA ILE A 246 -1.66 18.99 5.98
C ILE A 246 -2.08 18.84 7.45
N ASP A 247 -3.38 18.79 7.70
CA ASP A 247 -3.97 18.59 9.03
C ASP A 247 -4.42 17.13 9.20
N VAL A 248 -4.71 16.44 8.09
CA VAL A 248 -5.20 15.06 8.05
C VAL A 248 -4.46 14.28 6.96
N ILE A 249 -3.99 13.09 7.28
CA ILE A 249 -3.67 12.06 6.27
C ILE A 249 -4.99 11.34 5.96
N PHE A 250 -5.39 11.31 4.68
CA PHE A 250 -6.69 10.77 4.30
C PHE A 250 -6.80 9.28 4.64
N TRP A 251 -5.81 8.47 4.28
CA TRP A 251 -5.86 7.04 4.54
C TRP A 251 -4.59 6.51 5.18
N VAL A 252 -4.78 5.74 6.23
CA VAL A 252 -3.78 4.93 6.91
C VAL A 252 -4.31 3.51 7.00
N ALA A 253 -3.50 2.55 6.59
CA ALA A 253 -3.89 1.15 6.56
C ALA A 253 -3.68 0.48 7.92
N VAL A 254 -4.73 -0.11 8.47
CA VAL A 254 -4.68 -0.89 9.71
C VAL A 254 -5.02 -2.34 9.40
N PRO A 255 -4.04 -3.26 9.41
CA PRO A 255 -4.27 -4.68 9.11
C PRO A 255 -5.32 -5.32 10.01
N GLU A 256 -6.24 -6.11 9.45
CA GLU A 256 -7.19 -6.89 10.24
C GLU A 256 -6.60 -8.19 10.79
N ASP A 257 -5.62 -8.77 10.10
CA ASP A 257 -4.98 -10.00 10.57
C ASP A 257 -4.20 -9.78 11.88
N SER A 258 -3.86 -10.89 12.54
CA SER A 258 -3.12 -10.87 13.82
C SER A 258 -1.60 -10.96 13.67
N ILE A 259 -1.10 -10.98 12.44
CA ILE A 259 0.31 -11.25 12.13
C ILE A 259 1.04 -9.97 11.81
N ARG A 260 0.42 -9.11 10.97
CA ARG A 260 0.96 -7.79 10.68
C ARG A 260 0.67 -6.84 11.84
N PRO A 261 1.61 -5.96 12.21
CA PRO A 261 1.39 -4.99 13.29
C PRO A 261 0.26 -4.02 12.90
N LYS A 262 -0.60 -3.70 13.86
CA LYS A 262 -1.69 -2.73 13.65
C LYS A 262 -1.19 -1.31 13.34
N ASN A 263 0.02 -1.00 13.76
CA ASN A 263 0.66 0.30 13.54
C ASN A 263 1.62 0.34 12.33
N ILE A 264 1.40 -0.51 11.33
CA ILE A 264 2.25 -0.58 10.13
C ILE A 264 2.36 0.77 9.40
N ASP A 265 1.30 1.55 9.41
CA ASP A 265 1.20 2.90 8.85
C ASP A 265 1.04 4.00 9.90
N THR A 266 1.22 3.69 11.18
CA THR A 266 1.02 4.64 12.27
C THR A 266 2.35 4.91 12.96
N PRO A 267 3.15 5.89 12.50
CA PRO A 267 4.34 6.32 13.24
C PRO A 267 3.96 7.04 14.54
N ASP A 268 4.96 7.32 15.36
CA ASP A 268 4.78 8.11 16.58
C ASP A 268 4.16 9.49 16.30
N ALA A 269 3.49 10.06 17.31
CA ALA A 269 2.82 11.36 17.26
C ALA A 269 1.65 11.47 16.27
N ILE A 270 1.01 10.35 15.97
CA ILE A 270 -0.20 10.27 15.12
C ILE A 270 -1.28 9.49 15.84
N GLU A 271 -2.52 10.01 15.81
CA GLU A 271 -3.72 9.29 16.20
C GLU A 271 -4.62 8.97 15.02
N LEU A 272 -5.30 7.82 15.08
CA LEU A 272 -6.21 7.35 14.05
C LEU A 272 -7.66 7.60 14.42
N SER A 273 -8.47 7.94 13.42
CA SER A 273 -9.92 7.93 13.56
C SER A 273 -10.48 6.51 13.67
N GLU A 274 -11.78 6.40 13.95
CA GLU A 274 -12.52 5.19 13.62
C GLU A 274 -12.39 4.84 12.14
N PRO A 275 -12.37 3.54 11.77
CA PRO A 275 -12.26 3.16 10.36
C PRO A 275 -13.51 3.57 9.57
N TYR A 276 -13.30 4.10 8.37
CA TYR A 276 -14.38 4.52 7.48
C TYR A 276 -14.59 3.58 6.29
N PHE A 277 -13.61 2.76 5.95
CA PHE A 277 -13.66 1.83 4.83
C PHE A 277 -12.81 0.60 5.13
N LYS A 278 -13.10 -0.49 4.46
CA LYS A 278 -12.32 -1.72 4.49
C LYS A 278 -12.20 -2.26 3.08
N ASP A 279 -11.00 -2.72 2.71
CA ASP A 279 -10.80 -3.43 1.45
C ASP A 279 -9.88 -4.65 1.63
N ASP A 280 -10.09 -5.64 0.78
CA ASP A 280 -9.26 -6.83 0.74
C ASP A 280 -7.94 -6.54 0.02
N ILE A 281 -6.86 -7.20 0.44
CA ILE A 281 -5.59 -7.16 -0.28
C ILE A 281 -5.70 -8.03 -1.53
N SER A 282 -5.18 -7.53 -2.62
CA SER A 282 -5.11 -8.22 -3.90
C SER A 282 -3.75 -8.05 -4.54
N HIS A 283 -3.26 -9.11 -5.18
CA HIS A 283 -2.08 -9.02 -6.02
C HIS A 283 -2.48 -9.14 -7.49
N ILE A 284 -1.78 -8.38 -8.33
CA ILE A 284 -1.90 -8.46 -9.78
C ILE A 284 -0.53 -8.67 -10.42
N ARG A 285 -0.53 -9.24 -11.62
CA ARG A 285 0.66 -9.42 -12.44
C ARG A 285 0.36 -9.18 -13.91
N ILE A 286 1.40 -9.07 -14.73
CA ILE A 286 1.26 -9.13 -16.18
C ILE A 286 0.91 -10.57 -16.58
N LYS A 287 -0.06 -10.72 -17.47
CA LYS A 287 -0.40 -12.01 -18.09
C LYS A 287 0.82 -12.59 -18.82
N ASN A 288 1.07 -13.89 -18.65
CA ASN A 288 2.14 -14.61 -19.35
C ASN A 288 1.78 -14.85 -20.83
#